data_6c28f1fe5197959b5215bc61472fc521
#
_entry.id   6c28f1fe5197959b5215bc61472fc521
#
_cell.length_a   1.000
_cell.length_b   1.000
_cell.length_c   1.000
_cell.angle_alpha   90.00
_cell.angle_beta   90.00
_cell.angle_gamma   90.00
#
_symmetry.space_group_name_H-M   'P 1'
#
loop_
_entity.id
_entity.type
_entity.pdbx_description
1 polymer ?
#
loop_
_entity_poly.entity_id
_entity_poly.type
_entity_poly.pdbx_seq_one_letter_code
_entity_poly.pdbx_strand_id
1 'polypeptide(L)'
;MHVPRRLRSLPTAWTRGAAGVLVGFGLVELLTRAEFVNPAYVPPASSVIAETFRLFGDGDFWGALASTLWAAGFGLARAILIAVPLGLLLGLSSWAYRAAITVVELLRPIPSVALIPLAILLYGTGTAMKAFLVTYACLWPILFNTI
;
A
#
# COMPACT_ATOMS: atom_id res chain seq x y z
N MET A 1 -24.88 -8.97 44.39
CA MET A 1 -25.15 -9.46 43.03
C MET A 1 -23.78 -9.52 42.30
N HIS A 2 -23.16 -10.72 42.25
CA HIS A 2 -21.78 -10.90 41.73
C HIS A 2 -21.89 -11.30 40.27
N VAL A 3 -21.52 -10.40 39.34
CA VAL A 3 -21.45 -10.70 37.91
C VAL A 3 -20.09 -11.40 37.66
N PRO A 4 -20.07 -12.66 37.19
CA PRO A 4 -18.81 -13.33 36.90
C PRO A 4 -18.17 -12.68 35.70
N ARG A 5 -16.97 -12.12 35.86
CA ARG A 5 -16.08 -11.72 34.76
C ARG A 5 -15.78 -12.97 33.95
N ARG A 6 -16.41 -13.10 32.78
CA ARG A 6 -16.01 -14.08 31.76
C ARG A 6 -14.56 -13.75 31.35
N LEU A 7 -13.63 -14.55 31.84
CA LEU A 7 -12.27 -14.61 31.31
C LEU A 7 -12.41 -14.94 29.82
N ARG A 8 -12.23 -13.96 28.96
CA ARG A 8 -12.09 -14.16 27.52
C ARG A 8 -10.85 -15.03 27.32
N SER A 9 -11.06 -16.25 26.90
CA SER A 9 -10.03 -17.19 26.50
C SER A 9 -9.38 -16.68 25.20
N LEU A 10 -8.35 -15.84 25.33
CA LEU A 10 -7.55 -15.32 24.25
C LEU A 10 -6.91 -16.41 23.34
N PRO A 11 -6.57 -17.64 23.84
CA PRO A 11 -5.97 -18.67 22.99
C PRO A 11 -6.90 -19.19 21.88
N THR A 12 -8.23 -19.20 22.07
CA THR A 12 -9.14 -19.80 21.08
C THR A 12 -9.37 -18.96 19.82
N ALA A 13 -9.20 -17.63 19.89
CA ALA A 13 -9.32 -16.76 18.71
C ALA A 13 -8.10 -16.91 17.79
N TRP A 14 -6.90 -16.95 18.35
CA TRP A 14 -5.66 -17.12 17.60
C TRP A 14 -5.54 -18.50 16.95
N THR A 15 -5.93 -19.57 17.67
CA THR A 15 -5.90 -20.93 17.11
C THR A 15 -6.91 -21.11 15.98
N ARG A 16 -8.10 -20.51 16.07
CA ARG A 16 -9.08 -20.51 14.97
C ARG A 16 -8.58 -19.73 13.76
N GLY A 17 -7.95 -18.57 13.96
CA GLY A 17 -7.33 -17.78 12.91
C GLY A 17 -6.21 -18.55 12.21
N ALA A 18 -5.29 -19.14 12.98
CA ALA A 18 -4.20 -19.95 12.45
C ALA A 18 -4.71 -21.17 11.68
N ALA A 19 -5.72 -21.86 12.21
CA ALA A 19 -6.35 -23.00 11.53
C ALA A 19 -6.98 -22.56 10.19
N GLY A 20 -7.68 -21.42 10.15
CA GLY A 20 -8.25 -20.88 8.91
C GLY A 20 -7.19 -20.58 7.85
N VAL A 21 -6.08 -19.97 8.26
CA VAL A 21 -4.94 -19.71 7.37
C VAL A 21 -4.33 -21.01 6.84
N LEU A 22 -4.08 -21.98 7.70
CA LEU A 22 -3.53 -23.28 7.30
C LEU A 22 -4.45 -24.04 6.35
N VAL A 23 -5.76 -24.01 6.60
CA VAL A 23 -6.76 -24.60 5.70
C VAL A 23 -6.75 -23.90 4.35
N GLY A 24 -6.70 -22.56 4.32
CA GLY A 24 -6.61 -21.78 3.08
C GLY A 24 -5.37 -22.14 2.26
N PHE A 25 -4.20 -22.17 2.88
CA PHE A 25 -2.95 -22.61 2.22
C PHE A 25 -3.05 -24.06 1.73
N GLY A 26 -3.61 -24.96 2.53
CA GLY A 26 -3.82 -26.38 2.15
C GLY A 26 -4.77 -26.54 0.97
N LEU A 27 -5.83 -25.75 0.90
CA LEU A 27 -6.76 -25.76 -0.24
C LEU A 27 -6.09 -25.27 -1.53
N VAL A 28 -5.32 -24.17 -1.48
CA VAL A 28 -4.57 -23.68 -2.65
C VAL A 28 -3.57 -24.73 -3.12
N GLU A 29 -2.82 -25.33 -2.20
CA GLU A 29 -1.87 -26.41 -2.51
C GLU A 29 -2.56 -27.60 -3.21
N LEU A 30 -3.70 -28.06 -2.66
CA LEU A 30 -4.43 -29.20 -3.20
C LEU A 30 -5.02 -28.89 -4.58
N LEU A 31 -5.67 -27.73 -4.74
CA LEU A 31 -6.30 -27.35 -6.01
C LEU A 31 -5.26 -27.19 -7.14
N THR A 32 -4.09 -26.65 -6.81
CA THR A 32 -3.03 -26.45 -7.80
C THR A 32 -2.35 -27.78 -8.15
N ARG A 33 -2.08 -28.65 -7.17
CA ARG A 33 -1.49 -29.98 -7.43
C ARG A 33 -2.45 -30.94 -8.13
N ALA A 34 -3.76 -30.77 -7.93
CA ALA A 34 -4.80 -31.53 -8.61
C ALA A 34 -5.10 -31.00 -10.02
N GLU A 35 -4.33 -30.00 -10.50
CA GLU A 35 -4.46 -29.37 -11.83
C GLU A 35 -5.84 -28.71 -12.09
N PHE A 36 -6.66 -28.49 -11.06
CA PHE A 36 -7.90 -27.72 -11.18
C PHE A 36 -7.62 -26.25 -11.51
N VAL A 37 -6.44 -25.76 -11.12
CA VAL A 37 -5.97 -24.40 -11.42
C VAL A 37 -4.59 -24.51 -12.05
N ASN A 38 -4.38 -23.78 -13.16
CA ASN A 38 -3.11 -23.80 -13.86
C ASN A 38 -2.01 -23.22 -12.96
N PRO A 39 -0.91 -23.97 -12.68
CA PRO A 39 0.20 -23.53 -11.83
C PRO A 39 0.90 -22.26 -12.30
N ALA A 40 0.77 -21.92 -13.60
CA ALA A 40 1.32 -20.67 -14.15
C ALA A 40 0.62 -19.42 -13.65
N TYR A 41 -0.66 -19.51 -13.25
CA TYR A 41 -1.41 -18.37 -12.70
C TYR A 41 -1.50 -18.39 -11.18
N VAL A 42 -1.63 -19.58 -10.60
CA VAL A 42 -1.68 -19.77 -9.13
C VAL A 42 -0.69 -20.89 -8.77
N PRO A 43 0.52 -20.56 -8.38
CA PRO A 43 1.50 -21.57 -7.96
C PRO A 43 1.11 -22.24 -6.65
N PRO A 44 1.58 -23.49 -6.39
CA PRO A 44 1.38 -24.14 -5.10
C PRO A 44 1.90 -23.29 -3.93
N ALA A 45 1.20 -23.30 -2.81
CA ALA A 45 1.59 -22.50 -1.64
C ALA A 45 3.01 -22.85 -1.14
N SER A 46 3.40 -24.10 -1.22
CA SER A 46 4.75 -24.57 -0.87
C SER A 46 5.84 -23.93 -1.74
N SER A 47 5.61 -23.77 -3.04
CA SER A 47 6.57 -23.15 -3.95
C SER A 47 6.69 -21.65 -3.71
N VAL A 48 5.59 -20.97 -3.37
CA VAL A 48 5.61 -19.54 -3.00
C VAL A 48 6.46 -19.33 -1.75
N ILE A 49 6.30 -20.20 -0.74
CA ILE A 49 7.10 -20.12 0.50
C ILE A 49 8.59 -20.36 0.19
N ALA A 50 8.90 -21.41 -0.57
CA ALA A 50 10.29 -21.72 -0.95
C ALA A 50 10.95 -20.57 -1.73
N GLU A 51 10.23 -20.00 -2.69
CA GLU A 51 10.71 -18.86 -3.47
C GLU A 51 10.89 -17.61 -2.62
N THR A 52 10.01 -17.37 -1.67
CA THR A 52 10.16 -16.27 -0.71
C THR A 52 11.47 -16.38 0.07
N PHE A 53 11.81 -17.58 0.58
CA PHE A 53 13.09 -17.78 1.26
C PHE A 53 14.28 -17.63 0.32
N ARG A 54 14.17 -18.05 -0.93
CA ARG A 54 15.22 -17.85 -1.94
C ARG A 54 15.49 -16.37 -2.21
N LEU A 55 14.44 -15.56 -2.31
CA LEU A 55 14.53 -14.11 -2.53
C LEU A 55 15.29 -13.39 -1.41
N PHE A 56 15.20 -13.84 -0.16
CA PHE A 56 15.99 -13.24 0.93
C PHE A 56 17.51 -13.41 0.76
N GLY A 57 17.96 -14.40 -0.01
CA GLY A 57 19.36 -14.59 -0.38
C GLY A 57 19.78 -13.83 -1.64
N ASP A 58 18.85 -13.20 -2.35
CA ASP A 58 19.10 -12.53 -3.63
C ASP A 58 19.42 -11.05 -3.42
N GLY A 59 20.59 -10.62 -3.90
CA GLY A 59 21.02 -9.22 -3.82
C GLY A 59 20.15 -8.28 -4.65
N ASP A 60 19.65 -8.71 -5.79
CA ASP A 60 18.79 -7.92 -6.67
C ASP A 60 17.45 -7.62 -5.99
N PHE A 61 16.91 -8.56 -5.23
CA PHE A 61 15.72 -8.34 -4.40
C PHE A 61 15.92 -7.19 -3.40
N TRP A 62 17.04 -7.19 -2.68
CA TRP A 62 17.34 -6.14 -1.71
C TRP A 62 17.57 -4.78 -2.37
N GLY A 63 18.20 -4.77 -3.53
CA GLY A 63 18.37 -3.57 -4.36
C GLY A 63 17.03 -2.99 -4.80
N ALA A 64 16.13 -3.83 -5.30
CA ALA A 64 14.78 -3.44 -5.72
C ALA A 64 13.93 -2.94 -4.53
N LEU A 65 14.02 -3.62 -3.38
CA LEU A 65 13.35 -3.23 -2.15
C LEU A 65 13.84 -1.86 -1.66
N ALA A 66 15.16 -1.67 -1.58
CA ALA A 66 15.78 -0.41 -1.17
C ALA A 66 15.35 0.75 -2.08
N SER A 67 15.36 0.56 -3.41
CA SER A 67 14.93 1.59 -4.36
C SER A 67 13.45 1.95 -4.19
N THR A 68 12.62 0.99 -3.86
CA THR A 68 11.19 1.19 -3.64
C THR A 68 10.93 1.94 -2.33
N LEU A 69 11.60 1.54 -1.25
CA LEU A 69 11.51 2.22 0.05
C LEU A 69 12.04 3.64 -0.02
N TRP A 70 13.15 3.86 -0.74
CA TRP A 70 13.69 5.20 -0.99
C TRP A 70 12.70 6.08 -1.75
N ALA A 71 12.12 5.57 -2.84
CA ALA A 71 11.11 6.29 -3.61
C ALA A 71 9.86 6.62 -2.76
N ALA A 72 9.43 5.69 -1.92
CA ALA A 72 8.30 5.88 -1.01
C ALA A 72 8.60 6.96 0.04
N GLY A 73 9.74 6.87 0.71
CA GLY A 73 10.17 7.85 1.73
C GLY A 73 10.36 9.24 1.15
N PHE A 74 11.04 9.35 0.02
CA PHE A 74 11.26 10.62 -0.66
C PHE A 74 9.96 11.21 -1.21
N GLY A 75 9.09 10.38 -1.81
CA GLY A 75 7.77 10.81 -2.29
C GLY A 75 6.87 11.31 -1.15
N LEU A 76 6.86 10.61 -0.03
CA LEU A 76 6.12 11.02 1.17
C LEU A 76 6.66 12.33 1.75
N ALA A 77 7.97 12.47 1.88
CA ALA A 77 8.59 13.71 2.38
C ALA A 77 8.21 14.92 1.49
N ARG A 78 8.26 14.75 0.15
CA ARG A 78 7.80 15.79 -0.79
C ARG A 78 6.31 16.12 -0.63
N ALA A 79 5.47 15.08 -0.46
CA ALA A 79 4.04 15.29 -0.23
C ALA A 79 3.78 16.11 1.05
N ILE A 80 4.48 15.80 2.15
CA ILE A 80 4.39 16.54 3.41
C ILE A 80 4.84 18.00 3.21
N LEU A 81 6.00 18.21 2.58
CA LEU A 81 6.54 19.55 2.33
C LEU A 81 5.63 20.44 1.47
N ILE A 82 4.79 19.84 0.62
CA ILE A 82 3.84 20.57 -0.22
C ILE A 82 2.48 20.68 0.48
N ALA A 83 1.93 19.56 0.95
CA ALA A 83 0.56 19.48 1.42
C ALA A 83 0.36 20.20 2.76
N VAL A 84 1.33 20.11 3.69
CA VAL A 84 1.19 20.75 5.01
C VAL A 84 1.15 22.28 4.90
N PRO A 85 2.09 22.98 4.22
CA PRO A 85 1.99 24.42 4.06
C PRO A 85 0.74 24.85 3.29
N LEU A 86 0.37 24.14 2.24
CA LEU A 86 -0.86 24.43 1.50
C LEU A 86 -2.10 24.20 2.36
N GLY A 87 -2.16 23.11 3.12
CA GLY A 87 -3.29 22.83 4.02
C GLY A 87 -3.46 23.89 5.10
N LEU A 88 -2.35 24.32 5.72
CA LEU A 88 -2.37 25.43 6.67
C LEU A 88 -2.84 26.74 6.04
N LEU A 89 -2.36 27.08 4.84
CA LEU A 89 -2.80 28.27 4.11
C LEU A 89 -4.31 28.23 3.82
N LEU A 90 -4.82 27.08 3.35
CA LEU A 90 -6.24 26.90 3.05
C LEU A 90 -7.10 26.87 4.32
N GLY A 91 -6.63 26.25 5.39
CA GLY A 91 -7.35 26.17 6.67
C GLY A 91 -7.42 27.51 7.40
N LEU A 92 -6.37 28.34 7.30
CA LEU A 92 -6.30 29.65 7.95
C LEU A 92 -6.96 30.79 7.15
N SER A 93 -7.18 30.61 5.84
CA SER A 93 -7.72 31.63 4.96
C SER A 93 -8.96 31.15 4.20
N SER A 94 -10.13 31.62 4.60
CA SER A 94 -11.40 31.31 3.93
C SER A 94 -11.45 31.77 2.47
N TRP A 95 -10.70 32.80 2.11
CA TRP A 95 -10.55 33.25 0.71
C TRP A 95 -9.72 32.24 -0.10
N ALA A 96 -8.54 31.85 0.42
CA ALA A 96 -7.67 30.89 -0.24
C ALA A 96 -8.40 29.54 -0.40
N TYR A 97 -9.11 29.10 0.64
CA TYR A 97 -9.93 27.87 0.58
C TYR A 97 -10.95 27.93 -0.56
N ARG A 98 -11.79 28.99 -0.63
CA ARG A 98 -12.81 29.12 -1.69
C ARG A 98 -12.21 29.21 -3.08
N ALA A 99 -11.04 29.82 -3.23
CA ALA A 99 -10.36 29.91 -4.51
C ALA A 99 -9.79 28.58 -4.99
N ALA A 100 -9.30 27.75 -4.08
CA ALA A 100 -8.58 26.51 -4.41
C ALA A 100 -9.44 25.24 -4.39
N ILE A 101 -10.51 25.21 -3.57
CA ILE A 101 -11.24 23.97 -3.28
C ILE A 101 -11.78 23.28 -4.53
N THR A 102 -12.30 24.01 -5.50
CA THR A 102 -12.83 23.44 -6.74
C THR A 102 -11.76 22.68 -7.54
N VAL A 103 -10.53 23.26 -7.61
CA VAL A 103 -9.41 22.61 -8.30
C VAL A 103 -8.95 21.37 -7.53
N VAL A 104 -8.88 21.45 -6.22
CA VAL A 104 -8.51 20.36 -5.34
C VAL A 104 -9.49 19.19 -5.46
N GLU A 105 -10.81 19.47 -5.45
CA GLU A 105 -11.86 18.47 -5.61
C GLU A 105 -11.87 17.84 -7.01
N LEU A 106 -11.47 18.56 -8.05
CA LEU A 106 -11.35 18.05 -9.41
C LEU A 106 -10.15 17.11 -9.57
N LEU A 107 -9.03 17.43 -8.94
CA LEU A 107 -7.78 16.64 -9.07
C LEU A 107 -7.73 15.43 -8.14
N ARG A 108 -8.35 15.51 -6.97
CA ARG A 108 -8.34 14.45 -5.96
C ARG A 108 -8.84 13.09 -6.46
N PRO A 109 -9.96 12.96 -7.21
CA PRO A 109 -10.49 11.68 -7.65
C PRO A 109 -9.63 11.01 -8.73
N ILE A 110 -8.60 11.66 -9.27
CA ILE A 110 -7.73 11.04 -10.28
C ILE A 110 -6.88 9.95 -9.59
N PRO A 111 -7.04 8.67 -9.95
CA PRO A 111 -6.25 7.60 -9.37
C PRO A 111 -4.76 7.79 -9.73
N SER A 112 -3.87 7.68 -8.74
CA SER A 112 -2.42 7.78 -9.00
C SER A 112 -1.92 6.76 -10.02
N VAL A 113 -2.56 5.58 -10.07
CA VAL A 113 -2.26 4.53 -11.05
C VAL A 113 -2.56 4.97 -12.49
N ALA A 114 -3.60 5.79 -12.71
CA ALA A 114 -3.91 6.32 -14.03
C ALA A 114 -2.84 7.30 -14.55
N LEU A 115 -2.01 7.84 -13.67
CA LEU A 115 -0.89 8.72 -14.01
C LEU A 115 0.39 7.97 -14.41
N ILE A 116 0.43 6.63 -14.30
CA ILE A 116 1.62 5.84 -14.64
C ILE A 116 2.13 6.13 -16.06
N PRO A 117 1.30 6.11 -17.13
CA PRO A 117 1.79 6.39 -18.48
C PRO A 117 2.40 7.80 -18.62
N LEU A 118 1.77 8.79 -17.98
CA LEU A 118 2.28 10.16 -17.95
C LEU A 118 3.60 10.25 -17.17
N ALA A 119 3.67 9.57 -16.03
CA ALA A 119 4.86 9.55 -15.19
C ALA A 119 6.05 8.86 -15.91
N ILE A 120 5.80 7.79 -16.69
CA ILE A 120 6.81 7.15 -17.53
C ILE A 120 7.29 8.11 -18.61
N LEU A 121 6.37 8.83 -19.24
CA LEU A 121 6.71 9.79 -20.30
C LEU A 121 7.61 10.93 -19.77
N LEU A 122 7.35 11.44 -18.55
CA LEU A 122 8.05 12.57 -17.97
C LEU A 122 9.37 12.18 -17.27
N TYR A 123 9.42 11.03 -16.62
CA TYR A 123 10.53 10.62 -15.74
C TYR A 123 11.24 9.34 -16.19
N GLY A 124 10.73 8.65 -17.23
CA GLY A 124 11.18 7.30 -17.57
C GLY A 124 10.73 6.26 -16.54
N THR A 125 11.19 5.02 -16.73
CA THR A 125 10.97 3.93 -15.77
C THR A 125 12.07 3.98 -14.70
N GLY A 126 11.70 4.19 -13.43
CA GLY A 126 12.69 4.22 -12.36
C GLY A 126 12.20 4.82 -11.04
N THR A 127 13.15 5.16 -10.18
CA THR A 127 12.88 5.68 -8.84
C THR A 127 12.17 7.04 -8.87
N ALA A 128 12.50 7.90 -9.84
CA ALA A 128 11.87 9.22 -9.99
C ALA A 128 10.38 9.13 -10.30
N MET A 129 9.99 8.23 -11.22
CA MET A 129 8.60 7.93 -11.53
C MET A 129 7.83 7.43 -10.29
N LYS A 130 8.41 6.46 -9.57
CA LYS A 130 7.81 5.93 -8.33
C LYS A 130 7.61 7.04 -7.30
N ALA A 131 8.63 7.88 -7.07
CA ALA A 131 8.56 8.98 -6.12
C ALA A 131 7.49 10.03 -6.52
N PHE A 132 7.33 10.33 -7.80
CA PHE A 132 6.26 11.21 -8.29
C PHE A 132 4.88 10.65 -7.97
N LEU A 133 4.64 9.37 -8.28
CA LEU A 133 3.34 8.73 -8.03
C LEU A 133 3.01 8.66 -6.53
N VAL A 134 4.00 8.36 -5.69
CA VAL A 134 3.84 8.38 -4.22
C VAL A 134 3.55 9.80 -3.74
N THR A 135 4.28 10.82 -4.23
CA THR A 135 4.00 12.21 -3.88
C THR A 135 2.55 12.59 -4.19
N TYR A 136 2.09 12.28 -5.39
CA TYR A 136 0.73 12.57 -5.81
C TYR A 136 -0.31 11.82 -4.95
N ALA A 137 -0.10 10.53 -4.69
CA ALA A 137 -1.02 9.73 -3.89
C ALA A 137 -1.12 10.19 -2.43
N CYS A 138 0.01 10.59 -1.83
CA CYS A 138 0.05 11.05 -0.43
C CYS A 138 -0.39 12.50 -0.25
N LEU A 139 -0.29 13.33 -1.29
CA LEU A 139 -0.60 14.76 -1.21
C LEU A 139 -2.03 15.01 -0.75
N TRP A 140 -3.00 14.32 -1.33
CA TRP A 140 -4.43 14.56 -1.05
C TRP A 140 -4.82 14.23 0.38
N PRO A 141 -4.55 13.02 0.92
CA PRO A 141 -4.91 12.72 2.31
C PRO A 141 -4.20 13.63 3.30
N ILE A 142 -2.94 14.02 3.07
CA ILE A 142 -2.22 14.94 3.95
C ILE A 142 -2.86 16.34 3.88
N LEU A 143 -3.13 16.84 2.69
CA LEU A 143 -3.76 18.16 2.48
C LEU A 143 -5.09 18.25 3.23
N PHE A 144 -5.99 17.29 3.01
CA PHE A 144 -7.32 17.31 3.65
C PHE A 144 -7.31 17.11 5.16
N ASN A 145 -6.31 16.42 5.71
CA ASN A 145 -6.15 16.28 7.16
C ASN A 145 -5.45 17.49 7.80
N THR A 146 -4.90 18.40 6.98
CA THR A 146 -4.22 19.62 7.47
C THR A 146 -5.11 20.86 7.37
N ILE A 147 -6.13 20.88 6.49
CA ILE A 147 -7.15 21.93 6.37
C ILE A 147 -8.07 21.93 7.58
#